data_5f8efbba1d1debadd86bed22eaf6bdca
#
_entry.id   5f8efbba1d1debadd86bed22eaf6bdca
#
_cell.length_a   1.000
_cell.length_b   1.000
_cell.length_c   1.000
_cell.angle_alpha   90.00
_cell.angle_beta   90.00
_cell.angle_gamma   90.00
#
_symmetry.space_group_name_H-M   'P 1'
#
loop_
_entity.id
_entity.type
_entity.pdbx_description
1 polymer ?
#
loop_
_entity_poly.entity_id
_entity_poly.type
_entity_poly.pdbx_seq_one_letter_code
_entity_poly.pdbx_strand_id
1 'polypeptide(L)'
;VGLDDDVSAMLLNNDVDPEVPEGTEYYLPAGSSYRVTPFALMKGFRLAGSRDGVKPIVVLEGSWSIAEGSYLSSLEFDNIEFRHEANNNYFMNTSKAYTIENVSFVNCDFISLRRGFWRHQSANAKYIMNLEMEGCRFEGCGWQTSAYGAFNLQSFDKDNGVSYDQVDRAIFRNCTFSNDNDGTNGYGWGNLFYAPYMDKPIDLEYKNVTIYNYSRNQRLI
;
A
#
# COMPACT_ATOMS: atom_id res chain seq x y z
N VAL A 1 15.88 -15.82 -3.17
CA VAL A 1 14.55 -16.37 -3.35
C VAL A 1 14.51 -17.02 -4.73
N GLY A 2 14.11 -18.29 -4.81
CA GLY A 2 14.02 -19.02 -6.07
C GLY A 2 12.89 -18.51 -6.96
N LEU A 3 12.87 -18.97 -8.21
CA LEU A 3 11.75 -18.71 -9.13
C LEU A 3 10.52 -19.47 -8.60
N ASP A 4 9.38 -18.80 -8.59
CA ASP A 4 8.09 -19.35 -8.12
C ASP A 4 8.01 -19.68 -6.61
N ASP A 5 8.97 -19.24 -5.81
CA ASP A 5 8.90 -19.41 -4.36
C ASP A 5 7.74 -18.63 -3.75
N ASP A 6 7.13 -19.20 -2.72
CA ASP A 6 6.18 -18.49 -1.88
C ASP A 6 6.93 -17.52 -0.95
N VAL A 7 6.91 -16.26 -1.33
CA VAL A 7 7.53 -15.17 -0.54
C VAL A 7 6.85 -15.02 0.84
N SER A 8 5.63 -15.53 1.01
CA SER A 8 4.90 -15.47 2.28
C SER A 8 5.65 -16.18 3.40
N ALA A 9 6.20 -17.37 3.11
CA ALA A 9 6.94 -18.14 4.10
C ALA A 9 8.20 -17.40 4.57
N MET A 10 8.89 -16.71 3.65
CA MET A 10 10.06 -15.90 3.97
C MET A 10 9.67 -14.69 4.83
N LEU A 11 8.61 -13.97 4.47
CA LEU A 11 8.16 -12.81 5.23
C LEU A 11 7.52 -13.20 6.57
N LEU A 12 6.85 -14.35 6.64
CA LEU A 12 6.37 -14.89 7.91
C LEU A 12 7.52 -15.24 8.83
N ASN A 13 8.60 -15.85 8.31
CA ASN A 13 9.81 -16.13 9.10
C ASN A 13 10.47 -14.83 9.59
N ASN A 14 10.47 -13.77 8.79
CA ASN A 14 10.92 -12.44 9.24
C ASN A 14 10.19 -12.00 10.52
N ASP A 15 8.90 -12.21 10.58
CA ASP A 15 8.07 -11.78 11.71
C ASP A 15 8.28 -12.62 12.97
N VAL A 16 8.41 -13.95 12.83
CA VAL A 16 8.39 -14.88 13.98
C VAL A 16 9.76 -15.28 14.49
N ASP A 17 10.80 -15.22 13.65
CA ASP A 17 12.14 -15.59 14.03
C ASP A 17 12.86 -14.44 14.79
N PRO A 18 13.17 -14.62 16.08
CA PRO A 18 13.83 -13.56 16.85
C PRO A 18 15.25 -13.24 16.35
N GLU A 19 15.89 -14.16 15.63
CA GLU A 19 17.24 -13.95 15.10
C GLU A 19 17.24 -13.11 13.82
N VAL A 20 16.07 -12.93 13.17
CA VAL A 20 15.95 -12.04 12.02
C VAL A 20 15.77 -10.60 12.52
N PRO A 21 16.72 -9.68 12.22
CA PRO A 21 16.62 -8.30 12.66
C PRO A 21 15.46 -7.56 11.99
N GLU A 22 14.90 -6.58 12.66
CA GLU A 22 14.02 -5.61 12.04
C GLU A 22 14.75 -4.87 10.91
N GLY A 23 14.04 -4.61 9.80
CA GLY A 23 14.61 -3.95 8.63
C GLY A 23 15.45 -4.88 7.74
N THR A 24 15.38 -6.20 7.95
CA THR A 24 16.07 -7.16 7.06
C THR A 24 15.67 -6.93 5.61
N GLU A 25 16.67 -6.93 4.73
CA GLU A 25 16.46 -6.77 3.28
C GLU A 25 16.35 -8.14 2.59
N TYR A 26 15.30 -8.29 1.80
CA TYR A 26 15.05 -9.44 0.93
C TYR A 26 15.14 -9.01 -0.52
N TYR A 27 15.92 -9.76 -1.31
CA TYR A 27 16.18 -9.42 -2.68
C TYR A 27 15.50 -10.38 -3.65
N LEU A 28 14.75 -9.84 -4.60
CA LEU A 28 14.04 -10.57 -5.65
C LEU A 28 14.79 -10.45 -6.99
N PRO A 29 15.23 -11.57 -7.59
CA PRO A 29 15.82 -11.58 -8.92
C PRO A 29 14.92 -10.98 -10.01
N ALA A 30 15.54 -10.43 -11.05
CA ALA A 30 14.84 -9.87 -12.19
C ALA A 30 14.00 -10.90 -12.95
N GLY A 31 12.84 -10.47 -13.48
CA GLY A 31 11.98 -11.27 -14.35
C GLY A 31 11.27 -12.43 -13.65
N SER A 32 11.37 -12.53 -12.35
CA SER A 32 10.72 -13.58 -11.55
C SER A 32 9.31 -13.19 -11.14
N SER A 33 8.46 -14.18 -10.91
CA SER A 33 7.13 -13.99 -10.37
C SER A 33 7.00 -14.74 -9.04
N TYR A 34 6.44 -14.08 -8.06
CA TYR A 34 6.29 -14.58 -6.69
C TYR A 34 4.86 -14.43 -6.24
N ARG A 35 4.39 -15.37 -5.43
CA ARG A 35 3.06 -15.28 -4.80
C ARG A 35 3.21 -14.92 -3.34
N VAL A 36 2.26 -14.16 -2.83
CA VAL A 36 2.20 -13.80 -1.41
C VAL A 36 0.79 -13.98 -0.89
N THR A 37 0.64 -14.89 0.07
CA THR A 37 -0.62 -15.07 0.82
C THR A 37 -0.82 -13.94 1.84
N PRO A 38 -2.07 -13.64 2.23
CA PRO A 38 -2.33 -12.64 3.26
C PRO A 38 -1.75 -13.05 4.61
N PHE A 39 -1.08 -12.12 5.27
CA PHE A 39 -0.65 -12.27 6.65
C PHE A 39 -0.60 -10.91 7.36
N ALA A 40 -0.42 -10.93 8.68
CA ALA A 40 -0.32 -9.74 9.51
C ALA A 40 1.14 -9.48 9.88
N LEU A 41 1.69 -8.37 9.40
CA LEU A 41 3.07 -7.95 9.65
C LEU A 41 3.28 -7.59 11.12
N MET A 42 4.37 -8.09 11.71
CA MET A 42 4.80 -7.79 13.08
C MET A 42 6.11 -7.01 13.12
N LYS A 43 6.98 -7.19 12.12
CA LYS A 43 8.26 -6.50 11.97
C LYS A 43 8.36 -5.78 10.64
N GLY A 44 9.14 -4.73 10.61
CA GLY A 44 9.52 -4.04 9.38
C GLY A 44 10.53 -4.84 8.56
N PHE A 45 10.56 -4.61 7.27
CA PHE A 45 11.48 -5.21 6.32
C PHE A 45 11.65 -4.33 5.08
N ARG A 46 12.66 -4.64 4.30
CA ARG A 46 12.83 -4.14 2.95
C ARG A 46 12.72 -5.27 1.93
N LEU A 47 11.85 -5.11 0.94
CA LEU A 47 11.73 -6.02 -0.20
C LEU A 47 12.20 -5.28 -1.46
N ALA A 48 13.31 -5.72 -2.04
CA ALA A 48 13.94 -5.06 -3.17
C ALA A 48 14.02 -5.97 -4.39
N GLY A 49 13.58 -5.48 -5.53
CA GLY A 49 13.72 -6.13 -6.82
C GLY A 49 15.01 -5.74 -7.54
N SER A 50 15.57 -6.67 -8.31
CA SER A 50 16.72 -6.38 -9.17
C SER A 50 16.43 -5.21 -10.10
N ARG A 51 17.40 -4.31 -10.25
CA ARG A 51 17.35 -3.20 -11.22
C ARG A 51 17.91 -3.60 -12.57
N ASP A 52 18.52 -4.77 -12.69
CA ASP A 52 19.11 -5.29 -13.92
C ASP A 52 18.10 -6.17 -14.65
N GLY A 53 17.28 -5.54 -15.51
CA GLY A 53 16.29 -6.25 -16.32
C GLY A 53 14.84 -5.92 -15.97
N VAL A 54 13.95 -6.91 -16.18
CA VAL A 54 12.52 -6.74 -15.93
C VAL A 54 12.24 -6.80 -14.42
N LYS A 55 11.42 -5.90 -13.91
CA LYS A 55 11.00 -5.91 -12.50
C LYS A 55 10.44 -7.28 -12.11
N PRO A 56 10.79 -7.78 -10.91
CA PRO A 56 10.09 -8.95 -10.37
C PRO A 56 8.62 -8.60 -10.12
N ILE A 57 7.76 -9.61 -10.30
CA ILE A 57 6.33 -9.48 -10.08
C ILE A 57 5.98 -10.16 -8.75
N VAL A 58 5.26 -9.46 -7.89
CA VAL A 58 4.69 -10.00 -6.66
C VAL A 58 3.17 -10.03 -6.80
N VAL A 59 2.62 -11.23 -6.87
CA VAL A 59 1.19 -11.47 -6.97
C VAL A 59 0.60 -11.63 -5.57
N LEU A 60 -0.26 -10.71 -5.20
CA LEU A 60 -0.96 -10.71 -3.92
C LEU A 60 -2.22 -11.58 -4.01
N GLU A 61 -2.29 -12.64 -3.22
CA GLU A 61 -3.48 -13.51 -3.13
C GLU A 61 -4.58 -12.94 -2.24
N GLY A 62 -4.25 -11.91 -1.47
CA GLY A 62 -5.16 -11.16 -0.61
C GLY A 62 -4.50 -9.90 -0.08
N SER A 63 -5.21 -9.16 0.76
CA SER A 63 -4.66 -7.95 1.38
C SER A 63 -3.74 -8.31 2.54
N TRP A 64 -2.59 -7.68 2.62
CA TRP A 64 -1.79 -7.70 3.82
C TRP A 64 -2.45 -6.90 4.95
N SER A 65 -2.06 -7.16 6.17
CA SER A 65 -2.46 -6.40 7.35
C SER A 65 -1.27 -6.17 8.27
N ILE A 66 -1.50 -5.48 9.38
CA ILE A 66 -0.49 -5.26 10.41
C ILE A 66 -1.06 -5.80 11.72
N ALA A 67 -0.24 -6.52 12.47
CA ALA A 67 -0.65 -7.17 13.71
C ALA A 67 -0.93 -6.14 14.82
N GLU A 68 -1.74 -6.53 15.78
CA GLU A 68 -2.11 -5.70 16.93
C GLU A 68 -0.89 -5.27 17.73
N GLY A 69 -0.76 -3.97 17.97
CA GLY A 69 0.29 -3.38 18.79
C GLY A 69 1.67 -3.35 18.15
N SER A 70 1.79 -3.69 16.86
CA SER A 70 3.07 -3.66 16.16
C SER A 70 3.62 -2.24 16.05
N TYR A 71 4.93 -2.13 16.22
CA TYR A 71 5.72 -0.93 15.94
C TYR A 71 6.79 -1.29 14.92
N LEU A 72 6.68 -0.75 13.72
CA LEU A 72 7.61 -0.98 12.63
C LEU A 72 8.45 0.28 12.40
N SER A 73 9.78 0.15 12.43
CA SER A 73 10.67 1.26 12.12
C SER A 73 10.65 1.60 10.63
N SER A 74 10.55 0.58 9.78
CA SER A 74 10.40 0.80 8.34
C SER A 74 9.64 -0.34 7.65
N LEU A 75 8.96 0.00 6.56
CA LEU A 75 8.36 -0.92 5.61
C LEU A 75 8.69 -0.41 4.20
N GLU A 76 9.62 -1.08 3.53
CA GLU A 76 10.22 -0.55 2.31
C GLU A 76 10.07 -1.51 1.13
N PHE A 77 9.70 -0.95 -0.03
CA PHE A 77 9.56 -1.67 -1.28
C PHE A 77 10.30 -0.94 -2.40
N ASP A 78 11.15 -1.64 -3.12
CA ASP A 78 11.97 -1.05 -4.17
C ASP A 78 11.94 -1.89 -5.44
N ASN A 79 11.61 -1.26 -6.55
CA ASN A 79 11.67 -1.83 -7.90
C ASN A 79 10.90 -3.14 -8.09
N ILE A 80 9.64 -3.16 -7.67
CA ILE A 80 8.75 -4.34 -7.73
C ILE A 80 7.47 -3.96 -8.48
N GLU A 81 6.93 -4.91 -9.25
CA GLU A 81 5.59 -4.82 -9.77
C GLU A 81 4.64 -5.66 -8.90
N PHE A 82 3.63 -5.00 -8.32
CA PHE A 82 2.59 -5.66 -7.51
C PHE A 82 1.32 -5.84 -8.33
N ARG A 83 0.76 -7.05 -8.29
CA ARG A 83 -0.52 -7.40 -8.91
C ARG A 83 -1.43 -8.08 -7.90
N HIS A 84 -2.73 -8.01 -8.14
CA HIS A 84 -3.72 -8.80 -7.40
C HIS A 84 -4.35 -9.87 -8.29
N GLU A 85 -4.51 -11.08 -7.76
CA GLU A 85 -5.31 -12.12 -8.45
C GLU A 85 -6.81 -11.89 -8.30
N ALA A 86 -7.25 -11.43 -7.13
CA ALA A 86 -8.66 -11.21 -6.85
C ALA A 86 -9.08 -9.76 -7.06
N ASN A 87 -10.20 -9.56 -7.72
CA ASN A 87 -10.72 -8.23 -8.09
C ASN A 87 -11.24 -7.38 -6.92
N ASN A 88 -11.04 -7.76 -5.66
CA ASN A 88 -11.70 -7.11 -4.53
C ASN A 88 -10.82 -6.94 -3.29
N ASN A 89 -9.51 -6.82 -3.45
CA ASN A 89 -8.57 -6.69 -2.36
C ASN A 89 -7.81 -5.36 -2.37
N TYR A 90 -7.28 -4.99 -1.21
CA TYR A 90 -6.36 -3.88 -1.02
C TYR A 90 -4.93 -4.40 -1.04
N PHE A 91 -3.96 -3.54 -1.30
CA PHE A 91 -2.58 -3.85 -0.99
C PHE A 91 -2.43 -4.07 0.53
N MET A 92 -2.88 -3.11 1.32
CA MET A 92 -2.89 -3.19 2.78
C MET A 92 -4.31 -2.93 3.31
N ASN A 93 -4.82 -3.81 4.17
CA ASN A 93 -6.13 -3.65 4.81
C ASN A 93 -6.01 -3.89 6.32
N THR A 94 -5.98 -2.83 7.09
CA THR A 94 -5.67 -2.87 8.51
C THR A 94 -6.88 -2.53 9.38
N SER A 95 -7.09 -3.33 10.42
CA SER A 95 -8.16 -3.13 11.41
C SER A 95 -7.64 -3.01 12.84
N LYS A 96 -6.37 -3.29 13.07
CA LYS A 96 -5.74 -3.33 14.39
C LYS A 96 -4.93 -2.05 14.66
N ALA A 97 -4.62 -1.80 15.93
CA ALA A 97 -3.74 -0.69 16.29
C ALA A 97 -2.29 -0.99 15.91
N TYR A 98 -1.59 -0.01 15.38
CA TYR A 98 -0.17 -0.11 15.05
C TYR A 98 0.48 1.26 14.87
N THR A 99 1.81 1.27 14.83
CA THR A 99 2.63 2.42 14.44
C THR A 99 3.66 2.00 13.41
N ILE A 100 3.86 2.81 12.37
CA ILE A 100 4.98 2.69 11.42
C ILE A 100 5.67 4.04 11.35
N GLU A 101 7.00 4.07 11.52
CA GLU A 101 7.75 5.31 11.36
C GLU A 101 7.89 5.67 9.88
N ASN A 102 8.33 4.73 9.06
CA ASN A 102 8.62 5.00 7.65
C ASN A 102 8.00 3.93 6.74
N VAL A 103 7.21 4.35 5.78
CA VAL A 103 6.72 3.54 4.67
C VAL A 103 7.28 4.11 3.39
N SER A 104 7.98 3.31 2.61
CA SER A 104 8.61 3.76 1.37
C SER A 104 8.32 2.82 0.21
N PHE A 105 7.97 3.42 -0.93
CA PHE A 105 7.85 2.72 -2.21
C PHE A 105 8.68 3.47 -3.24
N VAL A 106 9.70 2.82 -3.78
CA VAL A 106 10.57 3.41 -4.79
C VAL A 106 10.48 2.60 -6.08
N ASN A 107 10.18 3.27 -7.18
CA ASN A 107 10.09 2.67 -8.51
C ASN A 107 9.19 1.41 -8.55
N CYS A 108 8.08 1.40 -7.80
CA CYS A 108 7.13 0.30 -7.76
C CYS A 108 5.97 0.52 -8.74
N ASP A 109 5.52 -0.56 -9.37
CA ASP A 109 4.31 -0.56 -10.20
C ASP A 109 3.18 -1.29 -9.46
N PHE A 110 2.00 -0.69 -9.46
CA PHE A 110 0.78 -1.26 -8.88
C PHE A 110 -0.23 -1.45 -10.00
N ILE A 111 -0.46 -2.70 -10.37
CA ILE A 111 -1.27 -3.04 -11.53
C ILE A 111 -2.55 -3.74 -11.08
N SER A 112 -3.68 -3.17 -11.46
CA SER A 112 -5.01 -3.76 -11.23
C SER A 112 -5.37 -4.02 -9.76
N LEU A 113 -4.93 -3.15 -8.85
CA LEU A 113 -5.41 -3.16 -7.47
C LEU A 113 -6.86 -2.63 -7.43
N ARG A 114 -7.82 -3.54 -7.58
CA ARG A 114 -9.20 -3.20 -7.94
C ARG A 114 -10.05 -2.59 -6.82
N ARG A 115 -9.62 -2.59 -5.55
CA ARG A 115 -10.40 -2.01 -4.47
C ARG A 115 -9.77 -0.78 -3.85
N GLY A 116 -8.52 -0.83 -3.52
CA GLY A 116 -7.78 0.27 -2.94
C GLY A 116 -6.34 -0.08 -2.68
N PHE A 117 -5.56 0.90 -2.32
CA PHE A 117 -4.17 0.69 -1.98
C PHE A 117 -4.03 0.41 -0.49
N TRP A 118 -4.28 1.38 0.36
CA TRP A 118 -4.14 1.24 1.81
C TRP A 118 -5.43 1.61 2.52
N ARG A 119 -5.96 0.71 3.34
CA ARG A 119 -7.19 0.94 4.09
C ARG A 119 -6.96 0.81 5.58
N HIS A 120 -7.40 1.82 6.31
CA HIS A 120 -7.66 1.78 7.73
C HIS A 120 -9.15 1.55 7.98
N GLN A 121 -9.48 0.64 8.87
CA GLN A 121 -10.85 0.38 9.30
C GLN A 121 -10.89 0.02 10.80
N SER A 122 -12.06 0.13 11.40
CA SER A 122 -12.28 -0.07 12.84
C SER A 122 -11.67 1.03 13.72
N ALA A 123 -12.26 1.24 14.89
CA ALA A 123 -11.89 2.27 15.85
C ALA A 123 -10.63 1.89 16.66
N ASN A 124 -9.50 1.71 15.99
CA ASN A 124 -8.21 1.39 16.57
C ASN A 124 -7.14 2.33 16.03
N ALA A 125 -6.26 2.80 16.89
CA ALA A 125 -5.24 3.77 16.54
C ALA A 125 -4.26 3.23 15.48
N LYS A 126 -4.14 3.94 14.39
CA LYS A 126 -3.21 3.64 13.29
C LYS A 126 -2.40 4.87 12.98
N TYR A 127 -1.11 4.72 13.12
CA TYR A 127 -0.19 5.83 12.96
C TYR A 127 0.90 5.50 11.93
N ILE A 128 1.01 6.35 10.90
CA ILE A 128 2.10 6.36 9.92
C ILE A 128 2.78 7.73 10.03
N MET A 129 4.05 7.76 10.43
CA MET A 129 4.77 9.03 10.58
C MET A 129 5.15 9.58 9.20
N ASN A 130 5.79 8.75 8.38
CA ASN A 130 6.22 9.14 7.04
C ASN A 130 5.77 8.10 6.00
N LEU A 131 5.12 8.57 4.95
CA LEU A 131 4.79 7.79 3.75
C LEU A 131 5.47 8.45 2.55
N GLU A 132 6.35 7.74 1.86
CA GLU A 132 7.01 8.25 0.65
C GLU A 132 6.79 7.33 -0.53
N MET A 133 6.44 7.92 -1.68
CA MET A 133 6.36 7.25 -2.97
C MET A 133 7.20 8.00 -4.00
N GLU A 134 8.19 7.34 -4.56
CA GLU A 134 9.08 7.91 -5.57
C GLU A 134 9.09 7.06 -6.84
N GLY A 135 8.78 7.67 -7.99
CA GLY A 135 8.81 6.99 -9.29
C GLY A 135 7.79 5.86 -9.44
N CYS A 136 6.72 5.85 -8.65
CA CYS A 136 5.73 4.78 -8.66
C CYS A 136 4.65 4.97 -9.73
N ARG A 137 4.14 3.85 -10.25
CA ARG A 137 3.05 3.82 -11.24
C ARG A 137 1.86 3.02 -10.72
N PHE A 138 0.68 3.62 -10.79
CA PHE A 138 -0.60 2.97 -10.56
C PHE A 138 -1.36 2.87 -11.89
N GLU A 139 -1.73 1.67 -12.30
CA GLU A 139 -2.41 1.42 -13.57
C GLU A 139 -3.60 0.49 -13.37
N GLY A 140 -4.76 0.89 -13.89
CA GLY A 140 -5.99 0.11 -13.80
C GLY A 140 -6.42 -0.19 -12.37
N CYS A 141 -6.14 0.70 -11.42
CA CYS A 141 -6.43 0.53 -10.00
C CYS A 141 -7.75 1.18 -9.60
N GLY A 142 -8.32 0.72 -8.47
CA GLY A 142 -9.57 1.25 -7.91
C GLY A 142 -10.79 0.40 -8.25
N TRP A 143 -11.98 0.84 -7.81
CA TRP A 143 -13.22 0.08 -7.92
C TRP A 143 -14.29 0.85 -8.71
N GLN A 144 -15.09 0.15 -9.50
CA GLN A 144 -16.10 0.75 -10.38
C GLN A 144 -17.18 1.55 -9.64
N THR A 145 -17.57 1.12 -8.47
CA THR A 145 -18.72 1.66 -7.72
C THR A 145 -18.36 2.37 -6.44
N SER A 146 -17.10 2.29 -5.99
CA SER A 146 -16.67 2.87 -4.72
C SER A 146 -16.26 4.33 -4.87
N ALA A 147 -16.73 5.15 -3.95
CA ALA A 147 -16.25 6.53 -3.79
C ALA A 147 -14.95 6.62 -2.96
N TYR A 148 -14.42 5.48 -2.53
CA TYR A 148 -13.22 5.43 -1.68
C TYR A 148 -11.96 5.86 -2.43
N GLY A 149 -10.96 6.30 -1.66
CA GLY A 149 -9.65 6.68 -2.19
C GLY A 149 -8.68 5.52 -2.35
N ALA A 150 -7.52 5.80 -2.94
CA ALA A 150 -6.39 4.88 -2.88
C ALA A 150 -5.99 4.64 -1.43
N PHE A 151 -5.91 5.70 -0.66
CA PHE A 151 -5.73 5.66 0.80
C PHE A 151 -7.08 5.93 1.47
N ASN A 152 -7.62 4.94 2.15
CA ASN A 152 -8.89 5.01 2.86
C ASN A 152 -8.64 5.05 4.36
N LEU A 153 -8.56 6.23 4.94
CA LEU A 153 -8.28 6.46 6.34
C LEU A 153 -9.61 6.64 7.10
N GLN A 154 -10.18 5.53 7.57
CA GLN A 154 -11.53 5.46 8.11
C GLN A 154 -11.60 4.83 9.51
N SER A 155 -10.56 4.97 10.33
CA SER A 155 -10.60 4.55 11.72
C SER A 155 -11.32 5.61 12.56
N PHE A 156 -12.60 5.41 12.75
CA PHE A 156 -13.47 6.38 13.41
C PHE A 156 -14.44 5.68 14.37
N ASP A 157 -14.54 6.22 15.56
CA ASP A 157 -15.56 5.86 16.53
C ASP A 157 -16.75 6.80 16.37
N LYS A 158 -17.84 6.29 15.83
CA LYS A 158 -19.04 7.07 15.59
C LYS A 158 -19.76 7.47 16.89
N ASP A 159 -19.63 6.68 17.94
CA ASP A 159 -20.33 6.87 19.19
C ASP A 159 -19.66 7.98 20.02
N ASN A 160 -18.35 8.09 19.92
CA ASN A 160 -17.55 9.10 20.64
C ASN A 160 -17.06 10.25 19.76
N GLY A 161 -17.24 10.18 18.45
CA GLY A 161 -16.81 11.22 17.52
C GLY A 161 -15.28 11.34 17.43
N VAL A 162 -14.53 10.26 17.65
CA VAL A 162 -13.08 10.28 17.73
C VAL A 162 -12.47 9.63 16.48
N SER A 163 -11.52 10.31 15.86
CA SER A 163 -10.67 9.75 14.83
C SER A 163 -9.45 9.04 15.44
N TYR A 164 -9.12 7.89 14.90
CA TYR A 164 -7.98 7.08 15.30
C TYR A 164 -6.91 6.98 14.22
N ASP A 165 -7.09 7.66 13.10
CA ASP A 165 -6.10 7.69 12.03
C ASP A 165 -5.15 8.87 12.20
N GLN A 166 -3.87 8.60 11.99
CA GLN A 166 -2.85 9.63 11.90
C GLN A 166 -1.84 9.29 10.80
N VAL A 167 -1.64 10.23 9.90
CA VAL A 167 -0.51 10.25 8.96
C VAL A 167 0.10 11.63 9.10
N ASP A 168 1.36 11.73 9.54
CA ASP A 168 1.97 13.05 9.72
C ASP A 168 2.41 13.64 8.38
N ARG A 169 3.05 12.81 7.56
CA ARG A 169 3.58 13.24 6.28
C ARG A 169 3.34 12.21 5.18
N ALA A 170 2.92 12.67 4.00
CA ALA A 170 2.80 11.85 2.81
C ALA A 170 3.37 12.58 1.59
N ILE A 171 4.34 11.96 0.91
CA ILE A 171 5.08 12.53 -0.20
C ILE A 171 4.94 11.65 -1.43
N PHE A 172 4.58 12.26 -2.55
CA PHE A 172 4.51 11.63 -3.86
C PHE A 172 5.41 12.39 -4.83
N ARG A 173 6.46 11.72 -5.33
CA ARG A 173 7.38 12.32 -6.31
C ARG A 173 7.47 11.45 -7.54
N ASN A 174 7.42 12.09 -8.72
CA ASN A 174 7.56 11.42 -10.01
C ASN A 174 6.59 10.23 -10.18
N CYS A 175 5.40 10.30 -9.58
CA CYS A 175 4.41 9.23 -9.60
C CYS A 175 3.38 9.43 -10.72
N THR A 176 2.88 8.32 -11.25
CA THR A 176 1.81 8.29 -12.24
C THR A 176 0.63 7.48 -11.75
N PHE A 177 -0.55 8.10 -11.78
CA PHE A 177 -1.82 7.44 -11.51
C PHE A 177 -2.65 7.45 -12.79
N SER A 178 -2.80 6.30 -13.41
CA SER A 178 -3.54 6.15 -14.66
C SER A 178 -4.59 5.05 -14.59
N ASN A 179 -5.68 5.27 -15.28
CA ASN A 179 -6.71 4.27 -15.46
C ASN A 179 -7.11 4.20 -16.94
N ASP A 180 -7.47 3.02 -17.38
CA ASP A 180 -8.05 2.70 -18.68
C ASP A 180 -9.57 2.93 -18.66
N ASN A 181 -10.01 3.99 -18.00
CA ASN A 181 -11.41 4.31 -17.88
C ASN A 181 -11.94 4.87 -19.21
N ASP A 182 -12.59 4.04 -20.00
CA ASP A 182 -13.31 4.44 -21.23
C ASP A 182 -14.66 5.15 -20.96
N GLY A 183 -14.93 5.46 -19.69
CA GLY A 183 -16.17 6.11 -19.24
C GLY A 183 -17.34 5.16 -19.00
N THR A 184 -17.26 3.90 -19.43
CA THR A 184 -18.37 2.94 -19.31
C THR A 184 -18.12 1.87 -18.26
N ASN A 185 -16.93 1.32 -18.18
CA ASN A 185 -16.57 0.24 -17.24
C ASN A 185 -15.28 0.50 -16.48
N GLY A 186 -14.80 1.73 -16.46
CA GLY A 186 -13.50 2.04 -15.91
C GLY A 186 -13.39 1.86 -14.41
N TYR A 187 -12.25 1.38 -14.02
CA TYR A 187 -11.83 1.34 -12.64
C TYR A 187 -11.16 2.67 -12.27
N GLY A 188 -11.42 3.15 -11.09
CA GLY A 188 -10.82 4.37 -10.59
C GLY A 188 -11.16 4.57 -9.14
N TRP A 189 -10.33 5.30 -8.42
CA TRP A 189 -10.65 5.71 -7.07
C TRP A 189 -11.41 7.04 -7.09
N GLY A 190 -12.28 7.25 -6.12
CA GLY A 190 -12.97 8.52 -5.98
C GLY A 190 -12.00 9.66 -5.64
N ASN A 191 -11.03 9.38 -4.80
CA ASN A 191 -10.03 10.33 -4.31
C ASN A 191 -8.65 9.65 -4.23
N LEU A 192 -7.57 10.41 -4.14
CA LEU A 192 -6.29 9.82 -3.76
C LEU A 192 -6.27 9.53 -2.26
N PHE A 193 -6.61 10.51 -1.44
CA PHE A 193 -6.86 10.33 -0.01
C PHE A 193 -8.34 10.46 0.28
N TYR A 194 -8.88 9.53 1.03
CA TYR A 194 -10.21 9.60 1.61
C TYR A 194 -10.08 9.48 3.12
N ALA A 195 -10.08 10.62 3.80
CA ALA A 195 -9.88 10.75 5.25
C ALA A 195 -10.99 11.60 5.88
N PRO A 196 -12.26 11.15 5.82
CA PRO A 196 -13.42 11.99 6.17
C PRO A 196 -13.50 12.34 7.66
N TYR A 197 -12.74 11.64 8.49
CA TYR A 197 -12.81 11.79 9.94
C TYR A 197 -11.48 12.19 10.58
N MET A 198 -10.49 12.51 9.76
CA MET A 198 -9.17 12.87 10.26
C MET A 198 -9.22 14.29 10.83
N ASP A 199 -8.86 14.44 12.09
CA ASP A 199 -8.87 15.71 12.83
C ASP A 199 -7.48 16.34 12.96
N LYS A 200 -6.43 15.61 12.54
CA LYS A 200 -5.07 16.14 12.48
C LYS A 200 -4.67 16.45 11.04
N PRO A 201 -3.91 17.53 10.80
CA PRO A 201 -3.42 17.85 9.46
C PRO A 201 -2.40 16.82 8.99
N ILE A 202 -2.36 16.60 7.67
CA ILE A 202 -1.32 15.85 6.98
C ILE A 202 -0.42 16.85 6.26
N ASP A 203 0.90 16.71 6.40
CA ASP A 203 1.85 17.36 5.48
C ASP A 203 1.89 16.56 4.16
N LEU A 204 1.23 17.11 3.14
CA LEU A 204 1.00 16.42 1.87
C LEU A 204 1.75 17.10 0.73
N GLU A 205 2.77 16.42 0.17
CA GLU A 205 3.57 16.93 -0.93
C GLU A 205 3.33 16.14 -2.22
N TYR A 206 3.02 16.85 -3.31
CA TYR A 206 3.00 16.30 -4.67
C TYR A 206 4.02 17.02 -5.53
N LYS A 207 4.97 16.28 -6.12
CA LYS A 207 5.98 16.81 -7.02
C LYS A 207 6.11 15.96 -8.28
N ASN A 208 5.92 16.55 -9.45
CA ASN A 208 5.94 15.85 -10.74
C ASN A 208 4.97 14.63 -10.76
N VAL A 209 3.75 14.81 -10.28
CA VAL A 209 2.74 13.76 -10.24
C VAL A 209 1.83 13.91 -11.45
N THR A 210 1.68 12.83 -12.21
CA THR A 210 0.75 12.74 -13.33
C THR A 210 -0.49 11.97 -12.91
N ILE A 211 -1.66 12.56 -13.12
CA ILE A 211 -2.95 11.92 -12.83
C ILE A 211 -3.77 11.94 -14.12
N TYR A 212 -3.98 10.76 -14.69
CA TYR A 212 -4.68 10.61 -15.93
C TYR A 212 -5.83 9.62 -15.81
N ASN A 213 -7.02 10.08 -16.15
CA ASN A 213 -8.25 9.26 -16.17
C ASN A 213 -8.56 8.52 -14.86
N TYR A 214 -8.06 9.05 -13.76
CA TYR A 214 -7.89 8.37 -12.48
C TYR A 214 -9.17 8.35 -11.64
N SER A 215 -9.88 9.47 -11.57
CA SER A 215 -10.97 9.64 -10.61
C SER A 215 -12.30 9.83 -11.29
N ARG A 216 -13.29 9.06 -10.87
CA ARG A 216 -14.70 9.26 -11.29
C ARG A 216 -15.25 10.61 -10.80
N ASN A 217 -14.78 11.11 -9.66
CA ASN A 217 -15.28 12.33 -9.03
C ASN A 217 -14.34 13.51 -9.20
N GLN A 218 -13.21 13.32 -9.88
CA GLN A 218 -12.19 14.37 -10.14
C GLN A 218 -11.66 15.05 -8.86
N ARG A 219 -11.58 14.33 -7.75
CA ARG A 219 -11.07 14.82 -6.48
C ARG A 219 -9.73 14.21 -6.14
N LEU A 220 -8.80 15.02 -5.64
CA LEU A 220 -7.52 14.55 -5.09
C LEU A 220 -7.65 14.23 -3.60
N ILE A 221 -8.44 14.98 -2.90
CA ILE A 221 -8.70 14.89 -1.45
C ILE A 221 -10.19 15.04 -1.22
#